data_c7d939637970940d07329a0cd46c476d
#
_entry.id   c7d939637970940d07329a0cd46c476d
#
_cell.length_a   1.000
_cell.length_b   1.000
_cell.length_c   1.000
_cell.angle_alpha   90.00
_cell.angle_beta   90.00
_cell.angle_gamma   90.00
#
_symmetry.space_group_name_H-M   'P 1'
#
loop_
_entity.id
_entity.type
_entity.pdbx_description
1 polymer ?
#
loop_
_entity_poly.entity_id
_entity_poly.type
_entity_poly.pdbx_seq_one_letter_code
_entity_poly.pdbx_strand_id
1 'polypeptide(L)'
;MASIKEKIAYALGDAAAGGIVWKVMSIAFPLFFTNVFGLSFADAAVLMLVARMFDVVTDPLMGTLADRTQSRFGTYRPWLIYGAIPFGLIFALLLYTPDFGPVGKRIYAYALYLLMMAVYTMVNVPYGSLLGVMTEDDDEKNQFSSFRMVGAYAMGFITLLSFPYLQEMVGGTAAHQYAVIGAILGIAAAVMTLVCGLLTKERLKPKRAEKFSFHQFSDLVHNKAWLYMTAIAVCTNFFNGFRYAVAGYMFDYCLHGNVTIEGLIINYTVFMAFGEVTCMIFGGVSPWFTRLVGSKRMAFFWAAALCLVLSVIFFFIPMDPSYIWVMIVIVVLTSMGIGIYSSLMWSMYADVADYHTEHFGTSATGLIFSSGTMSQKFGTAISGSLIALFLGWAGANMITDKMGNTMIDPASVTDSVLTMVWSLFSIFPAVIAFLLMVLSWKFPIRK
;
A
#
# COMPACT_ATOMS: atom_id res chain seq x y z
N MET A 1 23.43 -4.43 17.54
CA MET A 1 21.98 -4.32 17.51
C MET A 1 21.56 -2.85 17.44
N ALA A 2 20.58 -2.55 16.60
CA ALA A 2 20.01 -1.21 16.50
C ALA A 2 19.17 -0.89 17.75
N SER A 3 19.16 0.38 18.14
CA SER A 3 18.35 0.83 19.28
C SER A 3 16.85 0.85 18.93
N ILE A 4 15.98 0.75 19.94
CA ILE A 4 14.54 0.91 19.77
C ILE A 4 14.20 2.29 19.14
N LYS A 5 14.95 3.34 19.50
CA LYS A 5 14.77 4.67 18.90
C LYS A 5 14.99 4.67 17.40
N GLU A 6 15.96 3.91 16.90
CA GLU A 6 16.23 3.77 15.47
C GLU A 6 15.13 2.98 14.75
N LYS A 7 14.58 1.93 15.39
CA LYS A 7 13.46 1.15 14.84
C LYS A 7 12.19 2.01 14.74
N ILE A 8 11.91 2.82 15.75
CA ILE A 8 10.80 3.78 15.71
C ILE A 8 11.05 4.85 14.63
N ALA A 9 12.27 5.39 14.54
CA ALA A 9 12.60 6.36 13.50
C ALA A 9 12.44 5.78 12.09
N TYR A 10 12.81 4.52 11.88
CA TYR A 10 12.56 3.82 10.62
C TYR A 10 11.04 3.66 10.36
N ALA A 11 10.26 3.29 11.37
CA ALA A 11 8.81 3.16 11.26
C ALA A 11 8.12 4.48 10.84
N LEU A 12 8.63 5.64 11.29
CA LEU A 12 8.10 6.95 10.90
C LEU A 12 8.19 7.22 9.38
N GLY A 13 9.14 6.62 8.67
CA GLY A 13 9.23 6.74 7.22
C GLY A 13 8.00 6.19 6.50
N ASP A 14 7.54 5.01 6.89
CA ASP A 14 6.33 4.42 6.28
C ASP A 14 5.03 4.95 6.92
N ALA A 15 5.08 5.38 8.17
CA ALA A 15 3.98 6.15 8.77
C ALA A 15 3.70 7.43 7.94
N ALA A 16 4.73 8.12 7.47
CA ALA A 16 4.59 9.28 6.58
C ALA A 16 4.10 8.88 5.18
N ALA A 17 4.82 7.97 4.52
CA ALA A 17 4.56 7.62 3.13
C ALA A 17 3.29 6.76 2.97
N GLY A 18 3.18 5.65 3.70
CA GLY A 18 2.07 4.70 3.65
C GLY A 18 0.88 5.16 4.48
N GLY A 19 1.12 5.59 5.72
CA GLY A 19 0.08 5.92 6.69
C GLY A 19 -0.59 7.27 6.44
N ILE A 20 0.12 8.30 6.02
CA ILE A 20 -0.46 9.61 5.70
C ILE A 20 -0.70 9.73 4.21
N VAL A 21 0.35 9.84 3.41
CA VAL A 21 0.25 10.27 2.02
C VAL A 21 -0.50 9.25 1.17
N TRP A 22 -0.08 7.98 1.19
CA TRP A 22 -0.74 6.94 0.41
C TRP A 22 -2.20 6.71 0.83
N LYS A 23 -2.49 6.76 2.13
CA LYS A 23 -3.85 6.57 2.64
C LYS A 23 -4.79 7.70 2.16
N VAL A 24 -4.37 8.97 2.25
CA VAL A 24 -5.13 10.11 1.74
C VAL A 24 -5.28 10.03 0.22
N MET A 25 -4.22 9.68 -0.50
CA MET A 25 -4.27 9.53 -1.96
C MET A 25 -5.22 8.42 -2.41
N SER A 26 -5.32 7.34 -1.64
CA SER A 26 -6.18 6.21 -2.00
C SER A 26 -7.67 6.47 -1.73
N ILE A 27 -7.98 7.23 -0.67
CA ILE A 27 -9.35 7.39 -0.18
C ILE A 27 -9.92 8.76 -0.53
N ALA A 28 -9.17 9.84 -0.28
CA ALA A 28 -9.68 11.20 -0.41
C ALA A 28 -9.49 11.79 -1.81
N PHE A 29 -8.48 11.38 -2.58
CA PHE A 29 -8.18 12.00 -3.87
C PHE A 29 -9.26 11.80 -4.94
N PRO A 30 -9.86 10.62 -5.14
CA PRO A 30 -10.92 10.49 -6.12
C PRO A 30 -12.07 11.50 -5.85
N LEU A 31 -12.51 11.60 -4.60
CA LEU A 31 -13.55 12.53 -4.18
C LEU A 31 -13.09 14.00 -4.25
N PHE A 32 -11.85 14.28 -3.86
CA PHE A 32 -11.29 15.63 -3.92
C PHE A 32 -11.23 16.15 -5.36
N PHE A 33 -10.67 15.40 -6.29
CA PHE A 33 -10.52 15.85 -7.66
C PHE A 33 -11.85 16.07 -8.38
N THR A 34 -12.85 15.25 -8.09
CA THR A 34 -14.16 15.37 -8.73
C THR A 34 -15.06 16.38 -8.03
N ASN A 35 -15.27 16.23 -6.73
CA ASN A 35 -16.31 16.97 -6.00
C ASN A 35 -15.83 18.34 -5.49
N VAL A 36 -14.53 18.50 -5.19
CA VAL A 36 -13.98 19.73 -4.61
C VAL A 36 -13.18 20.51 -5.64
N PHE A 37 -12.28 19.83 -6.35
CA PHE A 37 -11.41 20.45 -7.35
C PHE A 37 -12.16 20.74 -8.66
N GLY A 38 -13.18 19.92 -8.99
CA GLY A 38 -14.06 20.10 -10.16
C GLY A 38 -13.48 19.57 -11.46
N LEU A 39 -12.64 18.53 -11.43
CA LEU A 39 -12.27 17.79 -12.63
C LEU A 39 -13.41 16.88 -13.08
N SER A 40 -13.49 16.65 -14.39
CA SER A 40 -14.39 15.60 -14.91
C SER A 40 -13.88 14.21 -14.47
N PHE A 41 -14.81 13.22 -14.38
CA PHE A 41 -14.43 11.83 -14.07
C PHE A 41 -13.44 11.26 -15.09
N ALA A 42 -13.64 11.60 -16.37
CA ALA A 42 -12.72 11.20 -17.43
C ALA A 42 -11.31 11.77 -17.21
N ASP A 43 -11.21 13.06 -16.85
CA ASP A 43 -9.92 13.69 -16.54
C ASP A 43 -9.25 13.04 -15.32
N ALA A 44 -10.01 12.77 -14.26
CA ALA A 44 -9.48 12.12 -13.05
C ALA A 44 -9.02 10.69 -13.35
N ALA A 45 -9.77 9.92 -14.13
CA ALA A 45 -9.40 8.56 -14.52
C ALA A 45 -8.13 8.56 -15.41
N VAL A 46 -8.04 9.45 -16.38
CA VAL A 46 -6.85 9.61 -17.23
C VAL A 46 -5.64 10.03 -16.41
N LEU A 47 -5.80 10.98 -15.46
CA LEU A 47 -4.75 11.41 -14.55
C LEU A 47 -4.16 10.23 -13.76
N MET A 48 -5.04 9.40 -13.18
CA MET A 48 -4.61 8.22 -12.42
C MET A 48 -3.90 7.19 -13.32
N LEU A 49 -4.37 6.97 -14.53
CA LEU A 49 -3.74 6.05 -15.49
C LEU A 49 -2.35 6.54 -15.92
N VAL A 50 -2.25 7.83 -16.30
CA VAL A 50 -0.97 8.45 -16.70
C VAL A 50 0.05 8.37 -15.56
N ALA A 51 -0.39 8.60 -14.31
CA ALA A 51 0.47 8.46 -13.14
C ALA A 51 1.01 7.02 -12.98
N ARG A 52 0.19 5.99 -13.24
CA ARG A 52 0.66 4.59 -13.19
C ARG A 52 1.70 4.28 -14.27
N MET A 53 1.49 4.79 -15.48
CA MET A 53 2.48 4.65 -16.56
C MET A 53 3.78 5.38 -16.21
N PHE A 54 3.70 6.55 -15.58
CA PHE A 54 4.84 7.30 -15.08
C PHE A 54 5.63 6.52 -14.01
N ASP A 55 4.94 5.88 -13.06
CA ASP A 55 5.55 5.05 -12.01
C ASP A 55 6.38 3.88 -12.58
N VAL A 56 5.93 3.25 -13.67
CA VAL A 56 6.66 2.14 -14.34
C VAL A 56 8.09 2.54 -14.70
N VAL A 57 8.28 3.79 -15.09
CA VAL A 57 9.58 4.32 -15.50
C VAL A 57 10.35 4.90 -14.31
N THR A 58 9.67 5.66 -13.46
CA THR A 58 10.33 6.41 -12.39
C THR A 58 10.77 5.54 -11.22
N ASP A 59 10.06 4.45 -10.89
CA ASP A 59 10.44 3.58 -9.78
C ASP A 59 11.78 2.85 -10.04
N PRO A 60 12.02 2.17 -11.19
CA PRO A 60 13.32 1.58 -11.49
C PRO A 60 14.45 2.61 -11.66
N LEU A 61 14.14 3.77 -12.27
CA LEU A 61 15.12 4.85 -12.41
C LEU A 61 15.56 5.35 -11.04
N MET A 62 14.61 5.57 -10.11
CA MET A 62 14.94 6.01 -8.76
C MET A 62 15.72 4.96 -7.98
N GLY A 63 15.37 3.68 -8.09
CA GLY A 63 16.13 2.59 -7.50
C GLY A 63 17.59 2.61 -7.95
N THR A 64 17.80 2.74 -9.26
CA THR A 64 19.15 2.82 -9.86
C THR A 64 19.91 4.07 -9.43
N LEU A 65 19.23 5.22 -9.34
CA LEU A 65 19.82 6.48 -8.93
C LEU A 65 20.20 6.45 -7.45
N ALA A 66 19.35 5.88 -6.61
CA ALA A 66 19.59 5.72 -5.18
C ALA A 66 20.80 4.83 -4.91
N ASP A 67 20.94 3.68 -5.58
CA ASP A 67 22.07 2.76 -5.44
C ASP A 67 23.43 3.42 -5.79
N ARG A 68 23.42 4.48 -6.56
CA ARG A 68 24.63 5.20 -7.01
C ARG A 68 24.95 6.44 -6.21
N THR A 69 24.02 6.86 -5.39
CA THR A 69 24.16 8.07 -4.60
C THR A 69 25.29 7.92 -3.58
N GLN A 70 26.14 8.91 -3.50
CA GLN A 70 27.17 9.02 -2.47
C GLN A 70 27.09 10.36 -1.81
N SER A 71 26.91 10.36 -0.50
CA SER A 71 26.92 11.56 0.29
C SER A 71 27.54 11.33 1.66
N ARG A 72 27.76 12.41 2.37
CA ARG A 72 28.17 12.37 3.79
C ARG A 72 27.14 11.68 4.71
N PHE A 73 25.89 11.56 4.26
CA PHE A 73 24.82 10.91 5.01
C PHE A 73 24.62 9.43 4.65
N GLY A 74 25.30 8.93 3.63
CA GLY A 74 25.17 7.57 3.11
C GLY A 74 24.63 7.55 1.69
N THR A 75 24.04 6.40 1.30
CA THR A 75 23.52 6.11 -0.03
C THR A 75 22.02 6.46 -0.15
N TYR A 76 21.20 6.02 0.80
CA TYR A 76 19.74 6.15 0.75
C TYR A 76 19.18 7.26 1.62
N ARG A 77 19.80 7.52 2.80
CA ARG A 77 19.38 8.54 3.74
C ARG A 77 19.31 9.98 3.16
N PRO A 78 20.21 10.41 2.25
CA PRO A 78 20.12 11.74 1.64
C PRO A 78 18.78 12.01 0.98
N TRP A 79 18.20 10.99 0.32
CA TRP A 79 16.92 11.11 -0.36
C TRP A 79 15.76 11.36 0.59
N LEU A 80 15.82 10.81 1.80
CA LEU A 80 14.84 11.09 2.85
C LEU A 80 15.05 12.49 3.44
N ILE A 81 16.30 12.86 3.72
CA ILE A 81 16.65 14.15 4.35
C ILE A 81 16.28 15.32 3.43
N TYR A 82 16.74 15.29 2.18
CA TYR A 82 16.49 16.36 1.22
C TYR A 82 15.08 16.26 0.59
N GLY A 83 14.54 15.07 0.48
CA GLY A 83 13.20 14.81 -0.05
C GLY A 83 12.07 15.15 0.93
N ALA A 84 12.34 15.25 2.23
CA ALA A 84 11.31 15.47 3.24
C ALA A 84 10.48 16.74 3.01
N ILE A 85 11.14 17.88 2.75
CA ILE A 85 10.47 19.16 2.52
C ILE A 85 9.66 19.13 1.22
N PRO A 86 10.23 18.78 0.04
CA PRO A 86 9.44 18.62 -1.18
C PRO A 86 8.26 17.66 -1.01
N PHE A 87 8.44 16.56 -0.28
CA PHE A 87 7.40 15.56 -0.06
C PHE A 87 6.17 16.14 0.63
N GLY A 88 6.35 16.81 1.77
CA GLY A 88 5.24 17.44 2.48
C GLY A 88 4.67 18.66 1.76
N LEU A 89 5.51 19.48 1.13
CA LEU A 89 5.07 20.68 0.42
C LEU A 89 4.19 20.33 -0.80
N ILE A 90 4.66 19.40 -1.65
CA ILE A 90 3.91 19.02 -2.85
C ILE A 90 2.62 18.32 -2.47
N PHE A 91 2.63 17.50 -1.40
CA PHE A 91 1.41 16.91 -0.88
C PHE A 91 0.38 17.97 -0.42
N ALA A 92 0.84 19.00 0.30
CA ALA A 92 -0.01 20.11 0.72
C ALA A 92 -0.56 20.90 -0.48
N LEU A 93 0.29 21.21 -1.46
CA LEU A 93 -0.13 21.90 -2.68
C LEU A 93 -1.12 21.07 -3.51
N LEU A 94 -0.99 19.76 -3.53
CA LEU A 94 -1.89 18.87 -4.27
C LEU A 94 -3.33 18.90 -3.72
N LEU A 95 -3.51 19.14 -2.42
CA LEU A 95 -4.81 19.31 -1.77
C LEU A 95 -5.31 20.77 -1.76
N TYR A 96 -4.56 21.70 -2.34
CA TYR A 96 -4.95 23.08 -2.52
C TYR A 96 -5.70 23.26 -3.86
N THR A 97 -6.83 23.98 -3.83
CA THR A 97 -7.63 24.28 -5.01
C THR A 97 -7.41 25.75 -5.42
N PRO A 98 -6.55 26.02 -6.44
CA PRO A 98 -6.33 27.39 -6.89
C PRO A 98 -7.53 27.94 -7.66
N ASP A 99 -7.68 29.26 -7.65
CA ASP A 99 -8.72 29.93 -8.43
C ASP A 99 -8.24 30.18 -9.89
N PHE A 100 -8.08 29.10 -10.61
CA PHE A 100 -7.73 29.10 -12.03
C PHE A 100 -8.96 28.76 -12.88
N GLY A 101 -8.98 29.22 -14.13
CA GLY A 101 -9.98 28.75 -15.08
C GLY A 101 -9.87 27.22 -15.34
N PRO A 102 -10.87 26.59 -16.00
CA PRO A 102 -10.97 25.14 -16.14
C PRO A 102 -9.70 24.49 -16.71
N VAL A 103 -9.08 25.11 -17.71
CA VAL A 103 -7.83 24.62 -18.32
C VAL A 103 -6.65 24.72 -17.34
N GLY A 104 -6.54 25.85 -16.63
CA GLY A 104 -5.50 26.05 -15.63
C GLY A 104 -5.59 25.07 -14.48
N LYS A 105 -6.81 24.78 -13.99
CA LYS A 105 -7.04 23.74 -12.97
C LYS A 105 -6.60 22.36 -13.45
N ARG A 106 -6.94 21.99 -14.69
CA ARG A 106 -6.51 20.70 -15.27
C ARG A 106 -5.00 20.59 -15.33
N ILE A 107 -4.30 21.61 -15.86
CA ILE A 107 -2.84 21.62 -15.94
C ILE A 107 -2.22 21.52 -14.54
N TYR A 108 -2.75 22.28 -13.58
CA TYR A 108 -2.27 22.25 -12.19
C TYR A 108 -2.43 20.84 -11.58
N ALA A 109 -3.59 20.21 -11.71
CA ALA A 109 -3.84 18.87 -11.18
C ALA A 109 -2.87 17.84 -11.77
N TYR A 110 -2.70 17.82 -13.11
CA TYR A 110 -1.79 16.89 -13.78
C TYR A 110 -0.32 17.13 -13.37
N ALA A 111 0.12 18.39 -13.37
CA ALA A 111 1.50 18.73 -13.01
C ALA A 111 1.83 18.35 -11.56
N LEU A 112 0.96 18.72 -10.62
CA LEU A 112 1.22 18.42 -9.21
C LEU A 112 1.04 16.94 -8.86
N TYR A 113 0.08 16.24 -9.49
CA TYR A 113 -0.07 14.82 -9.23
C TYR A 113 1.12 14.01 -9.74
N LEU A 114 1.61 14.28 -10.96
CA LEU A 114 2.83 13.65 -11.48
C LEU A 114 4.06 14.00 -10.66
N LEU A 115 4.18 15.27 -10.25
CA LEU A 115 5.26 15.70 -9.37
C LEU A 115 5.19 15.01 -8.00
N MET A 116 3.99 14.84 -7.45
CA MET A 116 3.78 14.09 -6.21
C MET A 116 4.20 12.63 -6.37
N MET A 117 3.87 11.97 -7.49
CA MET A 117 4.32 10.60 -7.75
C MET A 117 5.84 10.52 -7.85
N ALA A 118 6.48 11.47 -8.53
CA ALA A 118 7.94 11.54 -8.62
C ALA A 118 8.61 11.70 -7.24
N VAL A 119 8.10 12.61 -6.41
CA VAL A 119 8.64 12.85 -5.07
C VAL A 119 8.30 11.70 -4.11
N TYR A 120 7.13 11.11 -4.23
CA TYR A 120 6.78 9.88 -3.50
C TYR A 120 7.78 8.76 -3.81
N THR A 121 8.05 8.50 -5.08
CA THR A 121 9.04 7.52 -5.52
C THR A 121 10.46 7.88 -5.03
N MET A 122 10.84 9.17 -5.11
CA MET A 122 12.13 9.68 -4.63
C MET A 122 12.36 9.43 -3.13
N VAL A 123 11.32 9.42 -2.32
CA VAL A 123 11.40 9.15 -0.88
C VAL A 123 11.22 7.66 -0.60
N ASN A 124 10.19 7.03 -1.17
CA ASN A 124 9.75 5.70 -0.76
C ASN A 124 10.67 4.56 -1.27
N VAL A 125 11.26 4.69 -2.46
CA VAL A 125 12.19 3.68 -2.99
C VAL A 125 13.49 3.64 -2.17
N PRO A 126 14.20 4.76 -1.91
CA PRO A 126 15.36 4.76 -1.03
C PRO A 126 15.03 4.35 0.42
N TYR A 127 13.85 4.74 0.93
CA TYR A 127 13.38 4.32 2.24
C TYR A 127 13.27 2.79 2.35
N GLY A 128 12.66 2.14 1.36
CA GLY A 128 12.60 0.68 1.30
C GLY A 128 14.00 0.06 1.28
N SER A 129 14.86 0.57 0.39
CA SER A 129 16.23 0.11 0.17
C SER A 129 17.15 0.29 1.39
N LEU A 130 16.85 1.27 2.24
CA LEU A 130 17.59 1.55 3.47
C LEU A 130 17.62 0.32 4.39
N LEU A 131 16.56 -0.50 4.42
CA LEU A 131 16.51 -1.73 5.21
C LEU A 131 17.66 -2.70 4.85
N GLY A 132 17.99 -2.80 3.57
CA GLY A 132 19.06 -3.69 3.09
C GLY A 132 20.49 -3.30 3.53
N VAL A 133 20.67 -2.06 4.03
CA VAL A 133 21.98 -1.55 4.46
C VAL A 133 22.04 -1.18 5.95
N MET A 134 20.97 -1.37 6.69
CA MET A 134 20.90 -1.06 8.12
C MET A 134 21.52 -2.16 8.97
N THR A 135 21.37 -3.43 8.59
CA THR A 135 21.86 -4.59 9.36
C THR A 135 22.06 -5.82 8.48
N GLU A 136 22.98 -6.70 8.85
CA GLU A 136 23.16 -8.04 8.25
C GLU A 136 22.29 -9.10 8.96
N ASP A 137 21.87 -8.83 10.19
CA ASP A 137 21.12 -9.77 11.03
C ASP A 137 19.68 -9.92 10.52
N ASP A 138 19.31 -11.15 10.16
CA ASP A 138 17.99 -11.47 9.59
C ASP A 138 16.85 -11.26 10.59
N ASP A 139 17.08 -11.50 11.88
CA ASP A 139 16.13 -11.23 12.96
C ASP A 139 15.89 -9.72 13.11
N GLU A 140 16.96 -8.94 13.02
CA GLU A 140 16.88 -7.49 13.12
C GLU A 140 16.20 -6.87 11.89
N LYS A 141 16.45 -7.38 10.66
CA LYS A 141 15.70 -7.01 9.44
C LYS A 141 14.20 -7.25 9.60
N ASN A 142 13.84 -8.42 10.17
CA ASN A 142 12.44 -8.75 10.42
C ASN A 142 11.81 -7.81 11.46
N GLN A 143 12.55 -7.43 12.51
CA GLN A 143 12.09 -6.45 13.49
C GLN A 143 11.89 -5.07 12.87
N PHE A 144 12.83 -4.56 12.07
CA PHE A 144 12.66 -3.29 11.35
C PHE A 144 11.45 -3.29 10.44
N SER A 145 11.23 -4.38 9.70
CA SER A 145 10.07 -4.54 8.82
C SER A 145 8.76 -4.59 9.61
N SER A 146 8.77 -5.23 10.78
CA SER A 146 7.64 -5.25 11.70
C SER A 146 7.30 -3.86 12.24
N PHE A 147 8.30 -3.11 12.75
CA PHE A 147 8.11 -1.72 13.19
C PHE A 147 7.60 -0.82 12.08
N ARG A 148 8.10 -1.01 10.86
CA ARG A 148 7.63 -0.32 9.64
C ARG A 148 6.13 -0.52 9.44
N MET A 149 5.66 -1.77 9.44
CA MET A 149 4.25 -2.08 9.21
C MET A 149 3.35 -1.59 10.34
N VAL A 150 3.79 -1.74 11.60
CA VAL A 150 3.08 -1.15 12.75
C VAL A 150 2.92 0.36 12.58
N GLY A 151 3.99 1.06 12.19
CA GLY A 151 3.94 2.51 11.94
C GLY A 151 2.99 2.89 10.81
N ALA A 152 3.02 2.17 9.70
CA ALA A 152 2.14 2.41 8.55
C ALA A 152 0.65 2.20 8.88
N TYR A 153 0.31 1.07 9.52
CA TYR A 153 -1.07 0.77 9.89
C TYR A 153 -1.58 1.70 11.00
N ALA A 154 -0.78 1.97 12.04
CA ALA A 154 -1.17 2.88 13.13
C ALA A 154 -1.44 4.29 12.60
N MET A 155 -0.53 4.83 11.79
CA MET A 155 -0.71 6.17 11.23
C MET A 155 -1.82 6.20 10.19
N GLY A 156 -1.99 5.15 9.38
CA GLY A 156 -3.11 5.03 8.44
C GLY A 156 -4.46 5.03 9.14
N PHE A 157 -4.58 4.32 10.26
CA PHE A 157 -5.77 4.32 11.11
C PHE A 157 -6.04 5.71 11.71
N ILE A 158 -5.00 6.35 12.27
CA ILE A 158 -5.10 7.72 12.82
C ILE A 158 -5.53 8.70 11.72
N THR A 159 -4.90 8.65 10.54
CA THR A 159 -5.24 9.53 9.41
C THR A 159 -6.68 9.35 8.98
N LEU A 160 -7.14 8.10 8.85
CA LEU A 160 -8.51 7.78 8.43
C LEU A 160 -9.56 8.30 9.42
N LEU A 161 -9.32 8.10 10.72
CA LEU A 161 -10.25 8.55 11.76
C LEU A 161 -10.20 10.07 11.96
N SER A 162 -9.01 10.68 11.92
CA SER A 162 -8.88 12.12 12.17
C SER A 162 -9.39 12.98 11.03
N PHE A 163 -9.42 12.48 9.80
CA PHE A 163 -9.75 13.27 8.63
C PHE A 163 -11.13 13.95 8.70
N PRO A 164 -12.23 13.25 9.02
CA PRO A 164 -13.56 13.88 9.17
C PRO A 164 -13.62 14.90 10.32
N TYR A 165 -12.99 14.57 11.48
CA TYR A 165 -12.92 15.49 12.61
C TYR A 165 -12.14 16.77 12.29
N LEU A 166 -11.04 16.63 11.55
CA LEU A 166 -10.28 17.80 11.08
C LEU A 166 -11.11 18.66 10.12
N GLN A 167 -11.92 18.05 9.24
CA GLN A 167 -12.84 18.79 8.37
C GLN A 167 -13.86 19.59 9.16
N GLU A 168 -14.45 18.99 10.18
CA GLU A 168 -15.41 19.66 11.07
C GLU A 168 -14.75 20.80 11.86
N MET A 169 -13.57 20.56 12.43
CA MET A 169 -12.82 21.57 13.20
C MET A 169 -12.38 22.77 12.35
N VAL A 170 -11.92 22.52 11.12
CA VAL A 170 -11.48 23.59 10.21
C VAL A 170 -12.67 24.41 9.72
N GLY A 171 -13.80 23.75 9.46
CA GLY A 171 -15.01 24.42 8.96
C GLY A 171 -14.81 25.09 7.59
N GLY A 172 -15.77 25.94 7.20
CA GLY A 172 -15.70 26.65 5.93
C GLY A 172 -16.03 25.79 4.70
N THR A 173 -15.49 26.15 3.54
CA THR A 173 -15.70 25.41 2.29
C THR A 173 -14.88 24.13 2.25
N ALA A 174 -15.33 23.12 1.50
CA ALA A 174 -14.57 21.89 1.32
C ALA A 174 -13.15 22.15 0.78
N ALA A 175 -12.99 23.08 -0.17
CA ALA A 175 -11.68 23.48 -0.70
C ALA A 175 -10.74 24.02 0.41
N HIS A 176 -11.27 24.83 1.33
CA HIS A 176 -10.51 25.34 2.47
C HIS A 176 -10.12 24.23 3.43
N GLN A 177 -11.06 23.33 3.76
CA GLN A 177 -10.82 22.18 4.62
C GLN A 177 -9.68 21.30 4.07
N TYR A 178 -9.75 20.90 2.81
CA TYR A 178 -8.71 20.07 2.18
C TYR A 178 -7.35 20.78 2.14
N ALA A 179 -7.30 22.08 1.87
CA ALA A 179 -6.05 22.84 1.86
C ALA A 179 -5.37 22.88 3.24
N VAL A 180 -6.14 23.18 4.31
CA VAL A 180 -5.61 23.23 5.69
C VAL A 180 -5.19 21.84 6.18
N ILE A 181 -6.01 20.82 5.95
CA ILE A 181 -5.69 19.43 6.31
C ILE A 181 -4.45 18.96 5.54
N GLY A 182 -4.38 19.28 4.24
CA GLY A 182 -3.21 18.99 3.40
C GLY A 182 -1.93 19.61 3.94
N ALA A 183 -2.01 20.86 4.43
CA ALA A 183 -0.86 21.52 5.05
C ALA A 183 -0.45 20.84 6.38
N ILE A 184 -1.41 20.52 7.26
CA ILE A 184 -1.14 19.85 8.54
C ILE A 184 -0.49 18.47 8.31
N LEU A 185 -1.11 17.64 7.46
CA LEU A 185 -0.63 16.30 7.16
C LEU A 185 0.68 16.33 6.35
N GLY A 186 0.84 17.32 5.47
CA GLY A 186 2.08 17.53 4.72
C GLY A 186 3.26 17.88 5.63
N ILE A 187 3.06 18.76 6.60
CA ILE A 187 4.08 19.09 7.62
C ILE A 187 4.41 17.83 8.44
N ALA A 188 3.40 17.09 8.90
CA ALA A 188 3.61 15.86 9.64
C ALA A 188 4.41 14.83 8.83
N ALA A 189 4.07 14.62 7.56
CA ALA A 189 4.79 13.71 6.67
C ALA A 189 6.25 14.16 6.43
N ALA A 190 6.49 15.47 6.23
CA ALA A 190 7.82 16.03 6.09
C ALA A 190 8.68 15.79 7.35
N VAL A 191 8.14 16.11 8.52
CA VAL A 191 8.84 15.93 9.81
C VAL A 191 9.17 14.46 10.06
N MET A 192 8.21 13.56 9.88
CA MET A 192 8.42 12.11 10.07
C MET A 192 9.48 11.56 9.10
N THR A 193 9.43 11.95 7.82
CA THR A 193 10.41 11.54 6.82
C THR A 193 11.80 12.08 7.16
N LEU A 194 11.90 13.33 7.60
CA LEU A 194 13.15 13.94 8.02
C LEU A 194 13.76 13.23 9.24
N VAL A 195 12.94 12.96 10.26
CA VAL A 195 13.35 12.21 11.46
C VAL A 195 13.84 10.82 11.10
N CYS A 196 13.15 10.12 10.20
CA CYS A 196 13.60 8.85 9.66
C CYS A 196 14.99 8.95 9.03
N GLY A 197 15.21 9.91 8.13
CA GLY A 197 16.50 10.11 7.47
C GLY A 197 17.65 10.50 8.42
N LEU A 198 17.35 11.27 9.48
CA LEU A 198 18.37 11.74 10.42
C LEU A 198 18.77 10.70 11.46
N LEU A 199 17.79 9.93 11.99
CA LEU A 199 18.02 9.03 13.14
C LEU A 199 18.34 7.59 12.74
N THR A 200 18.11 7.19 11.49
CA THR A 200 18.55 5.88 10.98
C THR A 200 20.02 5.90 10.60
N LYS A 201 20.64 4.72 10.52
CA LYS A 201 22.07 4.57 10.20
C LYS A 201 22.28 3.50 9.14
N GLU A 202 23.03 3.83 8.10
CA GLU A 202 23.55 2.86 7.14
C GLU A 202 24.83 2.27 7.71
N ARG A 203 24.82 0.97 7.99
CA ARG A 203 25.99 0.23 8.55
C ARG A 203 26.75 -0.51 7.49
N LEU A 204 26.05 -0.92 6.45
CA LEU A 204 26.61 -1.65 5.33
C LEU A 204 26.85 -0.71 4.15
N LYS A 205 27.97 -0.89 3.48
CA LYS A 205 28.24 -0.20 2.20
C LYS A 205 27.86 -1.13 1.06
N PRO A 206 26.88 -0.78 0.23
CA PRO A 206 26.54 -1.63 -0.91
C PRO A 206 27.76 -1.81 -1.83
N LYS A 207 28.00 -3.06 -2.29
CA LYS A 207 29.01 -3.32 -3.32
C LYS A 207 28.58 -2.62 -4.60
N ARG A 208 29.38 -1.68 -5.07
CA ARG A 208 29.02 -0.81 -6.20
C ARG A 208 28.95 -1.53 -7.53
N ALA A 209 27.94 -1.22 -8.32
CA ALA A 209 28.01 -1.34 -9.77
C ALA A 209 28.73 -0.08 -10.32
N GLU A 210 29.92 -0.26 -10.89
CA GLU A 210 30.77 0.86 -11.35
C GLU A 210 30.16 1.66 -12.51
N LYS A 211 29.34 1.05 -13.36
CA LYS A 211 28.66 1.72 -14.50
C LYS A 211 27.22 1.25 -14.63
N PHE A 212 26.35 2.13 -15.13
CA PHE A 212 25.00 1.73 -15.54
C PHE A 212 25.14 0.72 -16.68
N SER A 213 24.64 -0.47 -16.45
CA SER A 213 24.55 -1.47 -17.49
C SER A 213 23.14 -2.01 -17.53
N PHE A 214 22.57 -2.08 -18.72
CA PHE A 214 21.35 -2.85 -18.95
C PHE A 214 21.52 -4.32 -18.50
N HIS A 215 22.76 -4.76 -18.31
CA HIS A 215 23.08 -6.07 -17.73
C HIS A 215 22.49 -6.27 -16.33
N GLN A 216 22.39 -5.22 -15.51
CA GLN A 216 21.78 -5.32 -14.17
C GLN A 216 20.29 -5.70 -14.23
N PHE A 217 19.57 -5.21 -15.24
CA PHE A 217 18.18 -5.65 -15.48
C PHE A 217 18.13 -7.10 -15.98
N SER A 218 19.07 -7.50 -16.82
CA SER A 218 19.21 -8.88 -17.27
C SER A 218 19.49 -9.81 -16.07
N ASP A 219 20.40 -9.42 -15.19
CA ASP A 219 20.75 -10.19 -13.98
C ASP A 219 19.55 -10.37 -13.06
N LEU A 220 18.71 -9.33 -12.91
CA LEU A 220 17.47 -9.43 -12.13
C LEU A 220 16.48 -10.42 -12.73
N VAL A 221 16.27 -10.39 -14.04
CA VAL A 221 15.36 -11.34 -14.71
C VAL A 221 15.86 -12.78 -14.57
N HIS A 222 17.17 -13.01 -14.45
CA HIS A 222 17.76 -14.33 -14.17
C HIS A 222 17.79 -14.69 -12.67
N ASN A 223 17.56 -13.72 -11.79
CA ASN A 223 17.48 -13.95 -10.34
C ASN A 223 16.13 -14.58 -9.96
N LYS A 224 16.11 -15.89 -9.78
CA LYS A 224 14.89 -16.63 -9.39
C LYS A 224 14.28 -16.11 -8.08
N ALA A 225 15.09 -15.72 -7.10
CA ALA A 225 14.59 -15.21 -5.82
C ALA A 225 13.82 -13.89 -6.04
N TRP A 226 14.32 -13.00 -6.90
CA TRP A 226 13.65 -11.77 -7.25
C TRP A 226 12.33 -12.00 -8.02
N LEU A 227 12.31 -12.94 -8.97
CA LEU A 227 11.08 -13.28 -9.72
C LEU A 227 9.97 -13.79 -8.78
N TYR A 228 10.32 -14.74 -7.89
CA TYR A 228 9.36 -15.24 -6.88
C TYR A 228 8.89 -14.13 -5.95
N MET A 229 9.81 -13.28 -5.48
CA MET A 229 9.47 -12.19 -4.56
C MET A 229 8.56 -11.15 -5.21
N THR A 230 8.83 -10.80 -6.47
CA THR A 230 7.98 -9.87 -7.23
C THR A 230 6.58 -10.45 -7.45
N ALA A 231 6.49 -11.74 -7.80
CA ALA A 231 5.21 -12.44 -7.93
C ALA A 231 4.44 -12.48 -6.59
N ILE A 232 5.12 -12.76 -5.48
CA ILE A 232 4.54 -12.71 -4.12
C ILE A 232 4.01 -11.30 -3.83
N ALA A 233 4.79 -10.26 -4.11
CA ALA A 233 4.39 -8.87 -3.85
C ALA A 233 3.17 -8.45 -4.69
N VAL A 234 3.13 -8.81 -5.97
CA VAL A 234 1.97 -8.58 -6.83
C VAL A 234 0.73 -9.28 -6.26
N CYS A 235 0.82 -10.57 -5.98
CA CYS A 235 -0.30 -11.34 -5.40
C CYS A 235 -0.77 -10.78 -4.06
N THR A 236 0.16 -10.36 -3.18
CA THR A 236 -0.17 -9.74 -1.88
C THR A 236 -0.99 -8.46 -2.07
N ASN A 237 -0.58 -7.61 -3.01
CA ASN A 237 -1.28 -6.36 -3.27
C ASN A 237 -2.61 -6.59 -4.02
N PHE A 238 -2.71 -7.60 -4.86
CA PHE A 238 -3.99 -8.05 -5.42
C PHE A 238 -4.96 -8.51 -4.34
N PHE A 239 -4.51 -9.36 -3.42
CA PHE A 239 -5.34 -9.84 -2.31
C PHE A 239 -5.94 -8.69 -1.52
N ASN A 240 -5.10 -7.73 -1.13
CA ASN A 240 -5.55 -6.54 -0.40
C ASN A 240 -6.45 -5.65 -1.27
N GLY A 241 -6.06 -5.40 -2.52
CA GLY A 241 -6.80 -4.54 -3.45
C GLY A 241 -8.23 -5.02 -3.68
N PHE A 242 -8.44 -6.32 -3.90
CA PHE A 242 -9.79 -6.88 -4.04
C PHE A 242 -10.62 -6.66 -2.77
N ARG A 243 -10.10 -6.98 -1.60
CA ARG A 243 -10.84 -6.85 -0.34
C ARG A 243 -11.24 -5.40 -0.05
N TYR A 244 -10.32 -4.44 -0.21
CA TYR A 244 -10.65 -3.03 0.05
C TYR A 244 -11.62 -2.45 -0.97
N ALA A 245 -11.43 -2.74 -2.25
CA ALA A 245 -12.27 -2.18 -3.29
C ALA A 245 -13.68 -2.80 -3.34
N VAL A 246 -13.82 -4.08 -2.98
CA VAL A 246 -15.12 -4.78 -3.01
C VAL A 246 -15.93 -4.56 -1.73
N ALA A 247 -15.29 -4.20 -0.61
CA ALA A 247 -15.98 -4.03 0.68
C ALA A 247 -17.16 -3.04 0.61
N GLY A 248 -17.01 -1.92 -0.13
CA GLY A 248 -18.09 -0.97 -0.37
C GLY A 248 -19.26 -1.61 -1.11
N TYR A 249 -19.00 -2.27 -2.23
CA TYR A 249 -20.04 -2.97 -3.01
C TYR A 249 -20.74 -4.07 -2.20
N MET A 250 -19.99 -4.80 -1.37
CA MET A 250 -20.56 -5.82 -0.49
C MET A 250 -21.55 -5.20 0.52
N PHE A 251 -21.20 -4.08 1.14
CA PHE A 251 -22.11 -3.39 2.07
C PHE A 251 -23.31 -2.82 1.35
N ASP A 252 -23.13 -2.11 0.24
CA ASP A 252 -24.21 -1.41 -0.45
C ASP A 252 -25.24 -2.37 -1.08
N TYR A 253 -24.77 -3.49 -1.66
CA TYR A 253 -25.64 -4.39 -2.45
C TYR A 253 -25.97 -5.70 -1.74
N CYS A 254 -25.01 -6.34 -1.03
CA CYS A 254 -25.26 -7.63 -0.38
C CYS A 254 -25.81 -7.48 1.05
N LEU A 255 -25.44 -6.41 1.77
CA LEU A 255 -25.88 -6.15 3.15
C LEU A 255 -26.89 -5.02 3.26
N HIS A 256 -27.36 -4.47 2.11
CA HIS A 256 -28.36 -3.41 2.03
C HIS A 256 -27.96 -2.10 2.76
N GLY A 257 -26.68 -1.75 2.79
CA GLY A 257 -26.12 -0.52 3.36
C GLY A 257 -25.50 -0.73 4.75
N ASN A 258 -25.63 0.30 5.58
CA ASN A 258 -25.06 0.25 6.94
C ASN A 258 -25.84 -0.71 7.83
N VAL A 259 -25.11 -1.56 8.55
CA VAL A 259 -25.69 -2.51 9.51
C VAL A 259 -25.67 -1.90 10.91
N THR A 260 -26.85 -1.79 11.55
CA THR A 260 -26.95 -1.23 12.91
C THR A 260 -27.26 -2.34 13.89
N ILE A 261 -26.37 -2.56 14.89
CA ILE A 261 -26.55 -3.55 15.94
C ILE A 261 -26.28 -2.88 17.30
N GLU A 262 -27.26 -2.95 18.20
CA GLU A 262 -27.18 -2.38 19.56
C GLU A 262 -26.75 -0.92 19.60
N GLY A 263 -27.14 -0.12 18.58
CA GLY A 263 -26.79 1.29 18.46
C GLY A 263 -25.43 1.56 17.78
N LEU A 264 -24.65 0.52 17.49
CA LEU A 264 -23.40 0.65 16.72
C LEU A 264 -23.68 0.57 15.23
N ILE A 265 -23.31 1.62 14.48
CA ILE A 265 -23.41 1.65 13.02
C ILE A 265 -22.14 1.07 12.43
N ILE A 266 -22.26 -0.07 11.77
CA ILE A 266 -21.17 -0.75 11.07
C ILE A 266 -21.35 -0.49 9.58
N ASN A 267 -20.50 0.36 9.03
CA ASN A 267 -20.33 0.56 7.59
C ASN A 267 -19.07 -0.17 7.12
N TYR A 268 -18.83 -0.18 5.80
CA TYR A 268 -17.64 -0.85 5.25
C TYR A 268 -16.31 -0.30 5.81
N THR A 269 -16.25 0.99 6.17
CA THR A 269 -15.06 1.61 6.75
C THR A 269 -14.76 1.08 8.13
N VAL A 270 -15.77 1.02 9.01
CA VAL A 270 -15.66 0.46 10.37
C VAL A 270 -15.32 -1.04 10.29
N PHE A 271 -15.98 -1.77 9.39
CA PHE A 271 -15.71 -3.18 9.14
C PHE A 271 -14.25 -3.45 8.75
N MET A 272 -13.69 -2.67 7.82
CA MET A 272 -12.30 -2.79 7.43
C MET A 272 -11.32 -2.27 8.49
N ALA A 273 -11.74 -1.31 9.33
CA ALA A 273 -10.91 -0.79 10.42
C ALA A 273 -10.56 -1.86 11.48
N PHE A 274 -11.47 -2.82 11.75
CA PHE A 274 -11.14 -3.98 12.60
C PHE A 274 -9.96 -4.78 12.02
N GLY A 275 -9.93 -4.94 10.70
CA GLY A 275 -8.82 -5.57 10.00
C GLY A 275 -7.51 -4.78 10.10
N GLU A 276 -7.55 -3.46 9.94
CA GLU A 276 -6.36 -2.58 10.02
C GLU A 276 -5.70 -2.67 11.41
N VAL A 277 -6.50 -2.57 12.50
CA VAL A 277 -6.01 -2.71 13.87
C VAL A 277 -5.37 -4.09 14.08
N THR A 278 -5.99 -5.13 13.54
CA THR A 278 -5.44 -6.49 13.63
C THR A 278 -4.12 -6.62 12.85
N CYS A 279 -4.04 -6.06 11.64
CA CYS A 279 -2.80 -6.03 10.86
C CYS A 279 -1.67 -5.31 11.61
N MET A 280 -1.99 -4.20 12.31
CA MET A 280 -1.03 -3.48 13.13
C MET A 280 -0.46 -4.38 14.25
N ILE A 281 -1.33 -5.06 15.00
CA ILE A 281 -0.94 -5.93 16.11
C ILE A 281 -0.10 -7.11 15.60
N PHE A 282 -0.58 -7.82 14.59
CA PHE A 282 0.08 -9.03 14.08
C PHE A 282 1.28 -8.74 13.18
N GLY A 283 1.37 -7.56 12.58
CA GLY A 283 2.59 -7.03 11.99
C GLY A 283 3.70 -6.91 13.06
N GLY A 284 3.35 -6.45 14.26
CA GLY A 284 4.25 -6.39 15.42
C GLY A 284 4.68 -7.76 15.95
N VAL A 285 3.78 -8.74 15.89
CA VAL A 285 4.02 -10.13 16.34
C VAL A 285 4.81 -10.95 15.32
N SER A 286 4.93 -10.51 14.08
CA SER A 286 5.57 -11.24 12.98
C SER A 286 6.97 -11.79 13.31
N PRO A 287 7.90 -11.08 13.97
CA PRO A 287 9.21 -11.64 14.32
C PRO A 287 9.13 -12.83 15.31
N TRP A 288 8.20 -12.76 16.28
CA TRP A 288 7.97 -13.85 17.20
C TRP A 288 7.40 -15.08 16.48
N PHE A 289 6.41 -14.89 15.60
CA PHE A 289 5.83 -15.96 14.81
C PHE A 289 6.85 -16.63 13.89
N THR A 290 7.74 -15.84 13.28
CA THR A 290 8.84 -16.35 12.44
C THR A 290 9.77 -17.26 13.22
N ARG A 291 10.13 -16.88 14.45
CA ARG A 291 10.97 -17.72 15.33
C ARG A 291 10.26 -19.01 15.73
N LEU A 292 8.97 -18.95 16.01
CA LEU A 292 8.16 -20.12 16.37
C LEU A 292 8.10 -21.14 15.22
N VAL A 293 7.97 -20.67 13.98
CA VAL A 293 7.85 -21.53 12.77
C VAL A 293 9.23 -21.91 12.19
N GLY A 294 10.29 -21.20 12.56
CA GLY A 294 11.66 -21.50 12.22
C GLY A 294 12.19 -20.84 10.94
N SER A 295 11.35 -20.23 10.10
CA SER A 295 11.81 -19.46 8.93
C SER A 295 10.76 -18.45 8.43
N LYS A 296 11.23 -17.36 7.80
CA LYS A 296 10.36 -16.36 7.17
C LYS A 296 9.46 -16.96 6.08
N ARG A 297 10.04 -17.86 5.28
CA ARG A 297 9.33 -18.57 4.22
C ARG A 297 8.14 -19.37 4.75
N MET A 298 8.34 -20.16 5.82
CA MET A 298 7.28 -20.97 6.42
C MET A 298 6.26 -20.10 7.17
N ALA A 299 6.70 -19.03 7.81
CA ALA A 299 5.79 -18.08 8.45
C ALA A 299 4.87 -17.41 7.42
N PHE A 300 5.41 -17.01 6.25
CA PHE A 300 4.63 -16.48 5.14
C PHE A 300 3.64 -17.53 4.60
N PHE A 301 4.09 -18.78 4.42
CA PHE A 301 3.26 -19.90 3.97
C PHE A 301 2.05 -20.12 4.88
N TRP A 302 2.25 -20.22 6.20
CA TRP A 302 1.16 -20.43 7.14
C TRP A 302 0.23 -19.22 7.25
N ALA A 303 0.75 -18.01 7.16
CA ALA A 303 -0.06 -16.80 7.12
C ALA A 303 -0.95 -16.76 5.85
N ALA A 304 -0.40 -17.15 4.69
CA ALA A 304 -1.18 -17.26 3.44
C ALA A 304 -2.21 -18.41 3.51
N ALA A 305 -1.85 -19.55 4.11
CA ALA A 305 -2.78 -20.67 4.32
C ALA A 305 -3.97 -20.28 5.22
N LEU A 306 -3.73 -19.50 6.27
CA LEU A 306 -4.79 -18.96 7.12
C LEU A 306 -5.74 -18.06 6.29
N CYS A 307 -5.18 -17.15 5.49
CA CYS A 307 -5.97 -16.28 4.62
C CYS A 307 -6.79 -17.10 3.59
N LEU A 308 -6.22 -18.15 3.01
CA LEU A 308 -6.91 -19.06 2.10
C LEU A 308 -8.14 -19.70 2.75
N VAL A 309 -7.93 -20.38 3.89
CA VAL A 309 -8.99 -21.10 4.59
C VAL A 309 -10.13 -20.17 4.99
N LEU A 310 -9.80 -19.02 5.58
CA LEU A 310 -10.79 -18.05 6.05
C LEU A 310 -11.52 -17.35 4.90
N SER A 311 -10.85 -17.10 3.77
CA SER A 311 -11.51 -16.56 2.58
C SER A 311 -12.49 -17.55 1.98
N VAL A 312 -12.17 -18.86 1.98
CA VAL A 312 -13.11 -19.92 1.55
C VAL A 312 -14.29 -20.01 2.52
N ILE A 313 -14.04 -19.99 3.84
CA ILE A 313 -15.11 -20.02 4.85
C ILE A 313 -16.04 -18.81 4.69
N PHE A 314 -15.51 -17.62 4.42
CA PHE A 314 -16.32 -16.42 4.22
C PHE A 314 -17.35 -16.59 3.10
N PHE A 315 -17.03 -17.29 2.04
CA PHE A 315 -17.95 -17.54 0.92
C PHE A 315 -19.25 -18.24 1.34
N PHE A 316 -19.17 -19.15 2.33
CA PHE A 316 -20.31 -19.92 2.79
C PHE A 316 -21.18 -19.19 3.84
N ILE A 317 -20.80 -17.97 4.25
CA ILE A 317 -21.66 -17.16 5.14
C ILE A 317 -22.84 -16.64 4.32
N PRO A 318 -24.06 -16.68 4.85
CA PRO A 318 -25.21 -16.06 4.19
C PRO A 318 -25.02 -14.55 3.97
N MET A 319 -25.51 -14.03 2.84
CA MET A 319 -25.51 -12.60 2.51
C MET A 319 -26.62 -11.88 3.30
N ASP A 320 -26.53 -11.89 4.63
CA ASP A 320 -27.53 -11.34 5.53
C ASP A 320 -26.85 -10.51 6.63
N PRO A 321 -27.30 -9.30 6.90
CA PRO A 321 -26.76 -8.41 7.94
C PRO A 321 -26.69 -9.05 9.34
N SER A 322 -27.54 -10.03 9.66
CA SER A 322 -27.54 -10.71 10.96
C SER A 322 -26.22 -11.48 11.24
N TYR A 323 -25.47 -11.85 10.20
CA TYR A 323 -24.18 -12.53 10.32
C TYR A 323 -22.99 -11.59 10.39
N ILE A 324 -23.17 -10.27 10.52
CA ILE A 324 -22.09 -9.27 10.48
C ILE A 324 -20.99 -9.55 11.51
N TRP A 325 -21.32 -10.02 12.71
CA TRP A 325 -20.33 -10.38 13.73
C TRP A 325 -19.44 -11.55 13.30
N VAL A 326 -20.03 -12.56 12.65
CA VAL A 326 -19.27 -13.68 12.09
C VAL A 326 -18.32 -13.17 10.99
N MET A 327 -18.82 -12.28 10.12
CA MET A 327 -17.99 -11.67 9.07
C MET A 327 -16.84 -10.86 9.66
N ILE A 328 -17.08 -10.06 10.72
CA ILE A 328 -16.03 -9.29 11.42
C ILE A 328 -14.99 -10.25 12.00
N VAL A 329 -15.39 -11.31 12.69
CA VAL A 329 -14.46 -12.29 13.26
C VAL A 329 -13.57 -12.88 12.16
N ILE A 330 -14.13 -13.27 11.01
CA ILE A 330 -13.33 -13.82 9.91
C ILE A 330 -12.40 -12.76 9.30
N VAL A 331 -12.85 -11.50 9.17
CA VAL A 331 -11.98 -10.40 8.70
C VAL A 331 -10.84 -10.17 9.68
N VAL A 332 -11.09 -10.16 10.97
CA VAL A 332 -10.07 -10.05 12.01
C VAL A 332 -9.07 -11.20 11.90
N LEU A 333 -9.54 -12.45 11.86
CA LEU A 333 -8.67 -13.62 11.74
C LEU A 333 -7.86 -13.62 10.43
N THR A 334 -8.47 -13.23 9.30
CA THR A 334 -7.76 -13.09 8.01
C THR A 334 -6.69 -12.01 8.10
N SER A 335 -6.99 -10.91 8.79
CA SER A 335 -6.07 -9.78 8.95
C SER A 335 -4.88 -10.10 9.85
N MET A 336 -4.97 -11.13 10.73
CA MET A 336 -3.80 -11.71 11.41
C MET A 336 -2.76 -12.22 10.40
N GLY A 337 -3.21 -13.01 9.43
CA GLY A 337 -2.34 -13.49 8.34
C GLY A 337 -1.77 -12.35 7.51
N ILE A 338 -2.61 -11.37 7.15
CA ILE A 338 -2.20 -10.20 6.37
C ILE A 338 -1.10 -9.41 7.10
N GLY A 339 -1.26 -9.12 8.37
CA GLY A 339 -0.27 -8.40 9.18
C GLY A 339 1.08 -9.10 9.21
N ILE A 340 1.07 -10.43 9.41
CA ILE A 340 2.29 -11.24 9.42
C ILE A 340 2.99 -11.19 8.06
N TYR A 341 2.31 -11.55 6.96
CA TYR A 341 2.99 -11.63 5.67
C TYR A 341 3.39 -10.25 5.11
N SER A 342 2.63 -9.19 5.40
CA SER A 342 2.99 -7.83 4.97
C SER A 342 4.29 -7.36 5.61
N SER A 343 4.50 -7.70 6.89
CA SER A 343 5.77 -7.44 7.57
C SER A 343 6.90 -8.27 6.96
N LEU A 344 6.70 -9.56 6.74
CA LEU A 344 7.70 -10.46 6.18
C LEU A 344 8.13 -10.08 4.77
N MET A 345 7.21 -9.59 3.95
CA MET A 345 7.46 -9.21 2.55
C MET A 345 8.67 -8.27 2.42
N TRP A 346 8.73 -7.21 3.22
CA TRP A 346 9.82 -6.24 3.15
C TRP A 346 11.15 -6.79 3.68
N SER A 347 11.10 -7.64 4.72
CA SER A 347 12.28 -8.35 5.20
C SER A 347 12.81 -9.34 4.16
N MET A 348 11.92 -10.04 3.44
CA MET A 348 12.30 -10.96 2.36
C MET A 348 12.89 -10.21 1.15
N TYR A 349 12.45 -8.98 0.85
CA TYR A 349 13.11 -8.13 -0.16
C TYR A 349 14.57 -7.83 0.20
N ALA A 350 14.87 -7.60 1.48
CA ALA A 350 16.25 -7.42 1.93
C ALA A 350 17.08 -8.71 1.75
N ASP A 351 16.48 -9.88 2.05
CA ASP A 351 17.13 -11.16 1.82
C ASP A 351 17.40 -11.43 0.32
N VAL A 352 16.50 -10.99 -0.57
CA VAL A 352 16.70 -11.07 -2.03
C VAL A 352 17.83 -10.16 -2.48
N ALA A 353 17.97 -8.97 -1.88
CA ALA A 353 19.07 -8.06 -2.19
C ALA A 353 20.44 -8.64 -1.79
N ASP A 354 20.52 -9.29 -0.61
CA ASP A 354 21.72 -10.00 -0.19
C ASP A 354 22.03 -11.17 -1.13
N TYR A 355 21.04 -12.01 -1.42
CA TYR A 355 21.16 -13.14 -2.35
C TYR A 355 21.65 -12.68 -3.73
N HIS A 356 21.14 -11.56 -4.24
CA HIS A 356 21.59 -10.99 -5.52
C HIS A 356 23.08 -10.60 -5.45
N THR A 357 23.47 -9.90 -4.39
CA THR A 357 24.87 -9.47 -4.20
C THR A 357 25.84 -10.64 -4.10
N GLU A 358 25.43 -11.74 -3.44
CA GLU A 358 26.24 -12.95 -3.31
C GLU A 358 26.42 -13.69 -4.64
N HIS A 359 25.36 -13.78 -5.47
CA HIS A 359 25.36 -14.60 -6.69
C HIS A 359 25.80 -13.84 -7.94
N PHE A 360 25.55 -12.54 -8.02
CA PHE A 360 25.86 -11.72 -9.20
C PHE A 360 27.01 -10.72 -8.96
N GLY A 361 27.50 -10.63 -7.72
CA GLY A 361 28.70 -9.84 -7.39
C GLY A 361 28.46 -8.32 -7.32
N THR A 362 27.28 -7.83 -7.71
CA THR A 362 26.90 -6.41 -7.73
C THR A 362 25.70 -6.17 -6.84
N SER A 363 25.64 -5.00 -6.20
CA SER A 363 24.45 -4.60 -5.43
C SER A 363 23.42 -3.95 -6.36
N ALA A 364 22.18 -4.42 -6.27
CA ALA A 364 21.01 -3.85 -6.94
C ALA A 364 19.85 -3.61 -5.95
N THR A 365 20.18 -3.23 -4.72
CA THR A 365 19.22 -3.12 -3.62
C THR A 365 18.08 -2.16 -3.95
N GLY A 366 18.37 -0.95 -4.45
CA GLY A 366 17.36 0.02 -4.85
C GLY A 366 16.45 -0.49 -5.96
N LEU A 367 17.02 -1.17 -6.96
CA LEU A 367 16.25 -1.74 -8.07
C LEU A 367 15.36 -2.90 -7.61
N ILE A 368 15.82 -3.73 -6.66
CA ILE A 368 15.03 -4.82 -6.07
C ILE A 368 13.87 -4.25 -5.24
N PHE A 369 14.11 -3.27 -4.38
CA PHE A 369 13.06 -2.65 -3.59
C PHE A 369 12.08 -1.81 -4.43
N SER A 370 12.53 -1.22 -5.54
CA SER A 370 11.64 -0.53 -6.49
C SER A 370 10.60 -1.46 -7.10
N SER A 371 10.95 -2.73 -7.33
CA SER A 371 9.96 -3.73 -7.79
C SER A 371 8.86 -3.99 -6.76
N GLY A 372 9.16 -3.87 -5.47
CA GLY A 372 8.18 -3.97 -4.38
C GLY A 372 7.20 -2.80 -4.40
N THR A 373 7.69 -1.57 -4.49
CA THR A 373 6.83 -0.37 -4.58
C THR A 373 6.00 -0.38 -5.85
N MET A 374 6.57 -0.77 -6.99
CA MET A 374 5.87 -0.93 -8.25
C MET A 374 4.76 -1.99 -8.13
N SER A 375 5.03 -3.13 -7.50
CA SER A 375 4.03 -4.19 -7.27
C SER A 375 2.84 -3.71 -6.43
N GLN A 376 3.06 -2.83 -5.44
CA GLN A 376 1.97 -2.22 -4.66
C GLN A 376 1.06 -1.36 -5.54
N LYS A 377 1.65 -0.50 -6.35
CA LYS A 377 0.91 0.41 -7.23
C LYS A 377 0.14 -0.35 -8.31
N PHE A 378 0.75 -1.36 -8.92
CA PHE A 378 0.11 -2.21 -9.94
C PHE A 378 -1.00 -3.07 -9.34
N GLY A 379 -0.75 -3.75 -8.23
CA GLY A 379 -1.72 -4.63 -7.60
C GLY A 379 -3.03 -3.91 -7.30
N THR A 380 -2.97 -2.71 -6.70
CA THR A 380 -4.17 -1.93 -6.39
C THR A 380 -4.88 -1.39 -7.64
N ALA A 381 -4.14 -0.92 -8.65
CA ALA A 381 -4.74 -0.37 -9.87
C ALA A 381 -5.45 -1.43 -10.70
N ILE A 382 -4.82 -2.59 -10.90
CA ILE A 382 -5.38 -3.68 -11.68
C ILE A 382 -6.56 -4.33 -10.94
N SER A 383 -6.55 -4.40 -9.61
CA SER A 383 -7.69 -4.91 -8.82
C SER A 383 -8.98 -4.17 -9.17
N GLY A 384 -8.96 -2.84 -9.20
CA GLY A 384 -10.14 -2.03 -9.55
C GLY A 384 -10.66 -2.33 -10.96
N SER A 385 -9.76 -2.44 -11.94
CA SER A 385 -10.13 -2.74 -13.32
C SER A 385 -10.71 -4.14 -13.49
N LEU A 386 -10.14 -5.14 -12.80
CA LEU A 386 -10.65 -6.50 -12.82
C LEU A 386 -12.02 -6.62 -12.13
N ILE A 387 -12.24 -5.91 -11.03
CA ILE A 387 -13.54 -5.87 -10.35
C ILE A 387 -14.62 -5.36 -11.31
N ALA A 388 -14.36 -4.24 -11.99
CA ALA A 388 -15.30 -3.69 -12.96
C ALA A 388 -15.59 -4.68 -14.12
N LEU A 389 -14.56 -5.37 -14.63
CA LEU A 389 -14.69 -6.37 -15.67
C LEU A 389 -15.57 -7.56 -15.21
N PHE A 390 -15.32 -8.11 -14.03
CA PHE A 390 -16.08 -9.25 -13.51
C PHE A 390 -17.52 -8.88 -13.18
N LEU A 391 -17.75 -7.68 -12.64
CA LEU A 391 -19.11 -7.19 -12.41
C LEU A 391 -19.86 -7.00 -13.75
N GLY A 392 -19.20 -6.48 -14.77
CA GLY A 392 -19.76 -6.39 -16.13
C GLY A 392 -20.11 -7.75 -16.72
N TRP A 393 -19.27 -8.77 -16.53
CA TRP A 393 -19.58 -10.15 -16.95
C TRP A 393 -20.78 -10.76 -16.19
N ALA A 394 -20.99 -10.37 -14.93
CA ALA A 394 -22.16 -10.77 -14.16
C ALA A 394 -23.44 -10.05 -14.58
N GLY A 395 -23.35 -9.05 -15.48
CA GLY A 395 -24.48 -8.28 -15.98
C GLY A 395 -24.72 -6.95 -15.24
N ALA A 396 -23.78 -6.49 -14.39
CA ALA A 396 -23.88 -5.21 -13.74
C ALA A 396 -23.67 -4.08 -14.76
N ASN A 397 -24.58 -3.13 -14.82
CA ASN A 397 -24.40 -1.86 -15.52
C ASN A 397 -23.87 -0.81 -14.54
N MET A 398 -22.79 -0.16 -14.90
CA MET A 398 -22.25 0.94 -14.08
C MET A 398 -22.87 2.24 -14.52
N ILE A 399 -23.47 2.96 -13.59
CA ILE A 399 -23.99 4.31 -13.78
C ILE A 399 -23.21 5.30 -12.94
N THR A 400 -23.17 6.54 -13.42
CA THR A 400 -22.56 7.64 -12.67
C THR A 400 -23.70 8.52 -12.15
N ASP A 401 -23.76 8.72 -10.84
CA ASP A 401 -24.78 9.58 -10.23
C ASP A 401 -24.54 11.07 -10.55
N LYS A 402 -25.47 11.94 -10.14
CA LYS A 402 -25.34 13.39 -10.35
C LYS A 402 -24.16 14.02 -9.60
N MET A 403 -23.65 13.35 -8.58
CA MET A 403 -22.47 13.74 -7.81
C MET A 403 -21.20 13.10 -8.37
N GLY A 404 -21.37 12.22 -9.39
CA GLY A 404 -20.35 11.56 -10.15
C GLY A 404 -19.73 10.35 -9.50
N ASN A 405 -20.38 9.76 -8.52
CA ASN A 405 -19.96 8.46 -8.00
C ASN A 405 -20.37 7.37 -8.99
N THR A 406 -19.45 6.50 -9.33
CA THR A 406 -19.77 5.32 -10.14
C THR A 406 -20.34 4.24 -9.23
N MET A 407 -21.57 3.84 -9.48
CA MET A 407 -22.28 2.79 -8.75
C MET A 407 -22.88 1.77 -9.73
N ILE A 408 -23.20 0.58 -9.22
CA ILE A 408 -23.98 -0.38 -10.02
C ILE A 408 -25.41 0.16 -10.11
N ASP A 409 -25.96 0.18 -11.34
CA ASP A 409 -27.37 0.53 -11.57
C ASP A 409 -28.27 -0.41 -10.76
N PRO A 410 -29.08 0.12 -9.81
CA PRO A 410 -29.98 -0.72 -9.01
C PRO A 410 -30.89 -1.63 -9.86
N ALA A 411 -31.24 -1.20 -11.08
CA ALA A 411 -32.04 -2.01 -12.01
C ALA A 411 -31.29 -3.21 -12.59
N SER A 412 -29.94 -3.21 -12.54
CA SER A 412 -29.09 -4.31 -13.01
C SER A 412 -28.64 -5.27 -11.90
N VAL A 413 -29.00 -5.02 -10.65
CA VAL A 413 -28.63 -5.86 -9.51
C VAL A 413 -29.45 -7.14 -9.54
N THR A 414 -28.84 -8.21 -9.99
CA THR A 414 -29.38 -9.58 -10.04
C THR A 414 -28.66 -10.47 -9.06
N ASP A 415 -29.21 -11.67 -8.80
CA ASP A 415 -28.52 -12.69 -7.96
C ASP A 415 -27.14 -13.04 -8.50
N SER A 416 -26.94 -12.99 -9.81
CA SER A 416 -25.62 -13.18 -10.43
C SER A 416 -24.64 -12.09 -10.03
N VAL A 417 -25.08 -10.83 -10.02
CA VAL A 417 -24.26 -9.68 -9.61
C VAL A 417 -23.92 -9.76 -8.12
N LEU A 418 -24.90 -10.08 -7.27
CA LEU A 418 -24.69 -10.26 -5.83
C LEU A 418 -23.69 -11.38 -5.54
N THR A 419 -23.86 -12.53 -6.18
CA THR A 419 -22.93 -13.68 -6.06
C THR A 419 -21.54 -13.32 -6.56
N MET A 420 -21.43 -12.51 -7.63
CA MET A 420 -20.12 -12.01 -8.11
C MET A 420 -19.46 -11.09 -7.08
N VAL A 421 -20.16 -10.11 -6.52
CA VAL A 421 -19.65 -9.24 -5.46
C VAL A 421 -19.14 -10.07 -4.28
N TRP A 422 -19.94 -11.04 -3.83
CA TRP A 422 -19.57 -11.93 -2.73
C TRP A 422 -18.33 -12.77 -3.04
N SER A 423 -18.26 -13.31 -4.27
CA SER A 423 -17.12 -14.08 -4.75
C SER A 423 -15.85 -13.24 -4.86
N LEU A 424 -15.96 -11.98 -5.32
CA LEU A 424 -14.84 -11.04 -5.40
C LEU A 424 -14.26 -10.66 -4.03
N PHE A 425 -15.06 -10.71 -2.97
CA PHE A 425 -14.60 -10.50 -1.59
C PHE A 425 -14.03 -11.77 -0.94
N SER A 426 -14.38 -12.96 -1.41
CA SER A 426 -14.08 -14.27 -0.79
C SER A 426 -13.26 -15.20 -1.69
N ILE A 427 -13.85 -15.78 -2.75
CA ILE A 427 -13.21 -16.80 -3.59
C ILE A 427 -12.02 -16.26 -4.38
N PHE A 428 -12.11 -15.05 -4.94
CA PHE A 428 -10.97 -14.46 -5.66
C PHE A 428 -9.76 -14.22 -4.75
N PRO A 429 -9.90 -13.62 -3.56
CA PRO A 429 -8.83 -13.59 -2.57
C PRO A 429 -8.35 -14.98 -2.15
N ALA A 430 -9.22 -15.97 -2.04
CA ALA A 430 -8.82 -17.35 -1.74
C ALA A 430 -7.89 -17.94 -2.81
N VAL A 431 -8.21 -17.75 -4.09
CA VAL A 431 -7.34 -18.17 -5.21
C VAL A 431 -5.98 -17.49 -5.13
N ILE A 432 -5.97 -16.19 -4.84
CA ILE A 432 -4.72 -15.43 -4.70
C ILE A 432 -3.92 -15.91 -3.48
N ALA A 433 -4.57 -16.18 -2.35
CA ALA A 433 -3.93 -16.74 -1.15
C ALA A 433 -3.35 -18.14 -1.41
N PHE A 434 -4.00 -18.96 -2.21
CA PHE A 434 -3.45 -20.25 -2.67
C PHE A 434 -2.19 -20.05 -3.51
N LEU A 435 -2.18 -19.09 -4.44
CA LEU A 435 -0.98 -18.74 -5.21
C LEU A 435 0.15 -18.24 -4.30
N LEU A 436 -0.17 -17.38 -3.32
CA LEU A 436 0.80 -16.92 -2.31
C LEU A 436 1.42 -18.08 -1.53
N MET A 437 0.59 -19.04 -1.11
CA MET A 437 1.03 -20.24 -0.42
C MET A 437 1.99 -21.08 -1.29
N VAL A 438 1.65 -21.30 -2.56
CA VAL A 438 2.50 -22.05 -3.51
C VAL A 438 3.81 -21.31 -3.80
N LEU A 439 3.75 -19.98 -4.05
CA LEU A 439 4.94 -19.17 -4.33
C LEU A 439 5.88 -19.12 -3.13
N SER A 440 5.34 -18.93 -1.91
CA SER A 440 6.15 -18.94 -0.69
C SER A 440 6.78 -20.31 -0.45
N TRP A 441 6.06 -21.41 -0.68
CA TRP A 441 6.61 -22.76 -0.57
C TRP A 441 7.78 -23.00 -1.53
N LYS A 442 7.71 -22.46 -2.75
CA LYS A 442 8.77 -22.60 -3.76
C LYS A 442 9.86 -21.52 -3.67
N PHE A 443 9.73 -20.55 -2.78
CA PHE A 443 10.69 -19.47 -2.63
C PHE A 443 12.11 -20.02 -2.34
N PRO A 444 13.13 -19.62 -3.11
CA PRO A 444 14.44 -20.29 -3.06
C PRO A 444 15.23 -20.02 -1.78
N ILE A 445 15.03 -18.86 -1.14
CA ILE A 445 15.74 -18.49 0.09
C ILE A 445 15.03 -19.15 1.28
N ARG A 446 15.77 -19.95 2.06
CA ARG A 446 15.21 -20.76 3.17
C ARG A 446 15.54 -20.21 4.56
N LYS A 447 15.80 -18.93 4.65
CA LYS A 447 16.08 -18.25 5.94
C LYS A 447 14.82 -18.12 6.82
#